data_3774acde7a065906c548c0920e5d3188
#
_entry.id   3774acde7a065906c548c0920e5d3188
#
_cell.length_a   1.000
_cell.length_b   1.000
_cell.length_c   1.000
_cell.angle_alpha   90.00
_cell.angle_beta   90.00
_cell.angle_gamma   90.00
#
_symmetry.space_group_name_H-M   'P 1'
#
loop_
_entity.id
_entity.type
_entity.pdbx_description
1 polymer ?
#
loop_
_entity_poly.entity_id
_entity_poly.type
_entity_poly.pdbx_seq_one_letter_code
_entity_poly.pdbx_strand_id
1 'polypeptide(L)'
;VRAVLATRLNMVLTGSPGLQPAYVQTYVDMLNKNVLPVVPSKGSIGQADITILGHTALAMIGEGDVTYQGKRMPALDAFQQAGIKTVEPYGKDALAILSTNATASASPPCKAKNWRSSTACSTSSMPSRSKA
;
A
#
# COMPACT_ATOMS: atom_id res chain seq x y z
N VAL A 1 4.37 6.41 3.80
CA VAL A 1 4.10 5.84 2.47
C VAL A 1 5.19 4.84 2.08
N ARG A 2 6.48 5.20 2.07
CA ARG A 2 7.58 4.32 1.65
C ARG A 2 7.58 2.96 2.36
N ALA A 3 7.37 2.93 3.69
CA ALA A 3 7.27 1.68 4.44
C ALA A 3 6.08 0.82 3.99
N VAL A 4 4.94 1.44 3.70
CA VAL A 4 3.75 0.74 3.17
C VAL A 4 4.06 0.08 1.83
N LEU A 5 4.70 0.81 0.90
CA LEU A 5 5.11 0.27 -0.40
C LEU A 5 6.09 -0.90 -0.24
N ALA A 6 7.09 -0.78 0.63
CA ALA A 6 8.06 -1.84 0.87
C ALA A 6 7.41 -3.09 1.48
N THR A 7 6.51 -2.90 2.46
CA THR A 7 5.75 -4.01 3.05
C THR A 7 4.87 -4.69 1.99
N ARG A 8 4.18 -3.89 1.16
CA ARG A 8 3.34 -4.43 0.09
C ARG A 8 4.17 -5.19 -0.95
N LEU A 9 5.30 -4.63 -1.37
CA LEU A 9 6.20 -5.31 -2.30
C LEU A 9 6.63 -6.67 -1.76
N ASN A 10 7.03 -6.74 -0.48
CA ASN A 10 7.41 -8.00 0.14
C ASN A 10 6.26 -9.03 0.13
N MET A 11 5.02 -8.60 0.38
CA MET A 11 3.84 -9.46 0.28
C MET A 11 3.59 -9.95 -1.15
N VAL A 12 3.77 -9.09 -2.14
CA VAL A 12 3.54 -9.43 -3.56
C VAL A 12 4.60 -10.41 -4.06
N LEU A 13 5.84 -10.29 -3.60
CA LEU A 13 6.94 -11.20 -3.97
C LEU A 13 6.71 -12.65 -3.55
N THR A 14 5.80 -12.91 -2.61
CA THR A 14 5.39 -14.30 -2.28
C THR A 14 4.58 -14.96 -3.39
N GLY A 15 4.13 -14.21 -4.40
CA GLY A 15 3.28 -14.69 -5.49
C GLY A 15 1.80 -14.89 -5.12
N SER A 16 1.46 -14.79 -3.82
CA SER A 16 0.11 -15.05 -3.31
C SER A 16 -0.98 -14.17 -3.94
N PRO A 17 -0.78 -12.84 -4.15
CA PRO A 17 -1.81 -12.00 -4.77
C PRO A 17 -2.02 -12.29 -6.26
N GLY A 18 -1.06 -12.91 -6.95
CA GLY A 18 -1.13 -13.19 -8.37
C GLY A 18 -1.19 -11.94 -9.24
N LEU A 19 -0.34 -10.98 -8.93
CA LEU A 19 -0.17 -9.72 -9.64
C LEU A 19 0.76 -9.89 -10.84
N GLN A 20 0.53 -9.16 -11.92
CA GLN A 20 1.44 -9.15 -13.06
C GLN A 20 2.88 -8.75 -12.68
N PRO A 21 3.92 -9.38 -13.24
CA PRO A 21 5.31 -9.02 -12.97
C PRO A 21 5.64 -7.55 -13.24
N ALA A 22 4.96 -6.93 -14.21
CA ALA A 22 5.14 -5.52 -14.53
C ALA A 22 4.84 -4.59 -13.34
N TYR A 23 3.79 -4.89 -12.57
CA TYR A 23 3.48 -4.15 -11.34
C TYR A 23 4.54 -4.31 -10.26
N VAL A 24 5.10 -5.51 -10.13
CA VAL A 24 6.20 -5.78 -9.19
C VAL A 24 7.40 -4.90 -9.53
N GLN A 25 7.75 -4.84 -10.82
CA GLN A 25 8.85 -4.00 -11.29
C GLN A 25 8.57 -2.51 -11.03
N THR A 26 7.35 -2.05 -11.29
CA THR A 26 6.96 -0.67 -11.00
C THR A 26 7.06 -0.33 -9.50
N TYR A 27 6.69 -1.25 -8.59
CA TYR A 27 6.91 -1.07 -7.15
C TYR A 27 8.40 -0.90 -6.81
N VAL A 28 9.26 -1.74 -7.39
CA VAL A 28 10.71 -1.67 -7.20
C VAL A 28 11.26 -0.33 -7.70
N ASP A 29 10.85 0.09 -8.90
CA ASP A 29 11.29 1.34 -9.51
C ASP A 29 10.84 2.56 -8.72
N MET A 30 9.59 2.59 -8.26
CA MET A 30 9.06 3.65 -7.40
C MET A 30 9.85 3.77 -6.08
N LEU A 31 10.20 2.65 -5.46
CA LEU A 31 11.01 2.63 -4.23
C LEU A 31 12.44 3.10 -4.47
N ASN A 32 13.08 2.62 -5.53
CA ASN A 32 14.47 2.96 -5.86
C ASN A 32 14.64 4.41 -6.28
N LYS A 33 13.69 4.93 -7.07
CA LYS A 33 13.70 6.31 -7.58
C LYS A 33 13.02 7.29 -6.64
N ASN A 34 12.52 6.81 -5.49
CA ASN A 34 11.83 7.60 -4.47
C ASN A 34 10.62 8.38 -5.00
N VAL A 35 9.87 7.78 -5.93
CA VAL A 35 8.59 8.27 -6.41
C VAL A 35 7.51 7.71 -5.49
N LEU A 36 6.91 8.55 -4.66
CA LEU A 36 5.98 8.13 -3.63
C LEU A 36 4.58 8.66 -3.91
N PRO A 37 3.55 7.80 -3.99
CA PRO A 37 2.18 8.25 -4.21
C PRO A 37 1.69 9.10 -3.03
N VAL A 38 0.89 10.12 -3.34
CA VAL A 38 0.19 10.91 -2.33
C VAL A 38 -1.03 10.12 -1.90
N VAL A 39 -1.01 9.63 -0.68
CA VAL A 39 -2.10 8.82 -0.11
C VAL A 39 -2.79 9.56 1.02
N PRO A 40 -4.12 9.46 1.17
CA PRO A 40 -4.83 10.06 2.28
C PRO A 40 -4.42 9.40 3.60
N SER A 41 -4.33 10.18 4.66
CA SER A 41 -4.02 9.69 6.01
C SER A 41 -5.23 9.02 6.69
N LYS A 42 -6.42 9.22 6.14
CA LYS A 42 -7.69 8.66 6.61
C LYS A 42 -8.36 7.95 5.45
N GLY A 43 -9.20 6.95 5.74
CA GLY A 43 -9.94 6.22 4.70
C GLY A 43 -9.89 4.71 4.84
N SER A 44 -9.03 4.16 5.71
CA SER A 44 -9.08 2.75 6.07
C SER A 44 -10.09 2.54 7.20
N ILE A 45 -10.88 1.50 7.06
CA ILE A 45 -11.77 1.00 8.14
C ILE A 45 -11.09 -0.03 9.02
N GLY A 46 -9.77 -0.23 8.85
CA GLY A 46 -9.00 -1.25 9.55
C GLY A 46 -9.07 -2.63 8.91
N GLN A 47 -9.63 -2.73 7.72
CA GLN A 47 -9.72 -3.96 6.94
C GLN A 47 -9.38 -3.68 5.48
N ALA A 48 -8.39 -4.41 4.94
CA ALA A 48 -7.96 -4.43 3.54
C ALA A 48 -7.38 -3.11 2.96
N ASP A 49 -7.32 -2.02 3.71
CA ASP A 49 -6.70 -0.71 3.35
C ASP A 49 -6.95 -0.21 1.90
N ILE A 50 -8.10 -0.56 1.32
CA ILE A 50 -8.43 -0.41 -0.11
C ILE A 50 -8.26 1.02 -0.58
N THR A 51 -8.78 2.00 0.15
CA THR A 51 -8.72 3.41 -0.24
C THR A 51 -7.28 3.92 -0.31
N ILE A 52 -6.45 3.55 0.66
CA ILE A 52 -5.07 4.00 0.75
C ILE A 52 -4.23 3.41 -0.40
N LEU A 53 -4.36 2.12 -0.63
CA LEU A 53 -3.64 1.43 -1.71
C LEU A 53 -4.22 1.76 -3.09
N GLY A 54 -5.49 2.21 -3.17
CA GLY A 54 -6.09 2.72 -4.39
C GLY A 54 -5.31 3.88 -5.00
N HIS A 55 -4.85 4.82 -4.18
CA HIS A 55 -3.99 5.92 -4.64
C HIS A 55 -2.63 5.44 -5.15
N THR A 56 -2.11 4.34 -4.61
CA THR A 56 -0.89 3.73 -5.15
C THR A 56 -1.15 3.09 -6.51
N ALA A 57 -2.27 2.40 -6.67
CA ALA A 57 -2.67 1.81 -7.96
C ALA A 57 -2.88 2.88 -9.03
N LEU A 58 -3.56 3.99 -8.69
CA LEU A 58 -3.74 5.14 -9.57
C LEU A 58 -2.40 5.71 -10.05
N ALA A 59 -1.45 5.89 -9.13
CA ALA A 59 -0.11 6.37 -9.51
C ALA A 59 0.58 5.42 -10.50
N MET A 60 0.40 4.09 -10.38
CA MET A 60 1.03 3.11 -11.27
C MET A 60 0.46 3.11 -12.69
N ILE A 61 -0.80 3.52 -12.87
CA ILE A 61 -1.40 3.71 -14.19
C ILE A 61 -1.16 5.12 -14.76
N GLY A 62 -0.46 5.97 -14.01
CA GLY A 62 -0.15 7.35 -14.43
C GLY A 62 -1.16 8.40 -13.99
N GLU A 63 -2.12 8.03 -13.13
CA GLU A 63 -3.13 8.93 -12.60
C GLU A 63 -2.81 9.35 -11.15
N GLY A 64 -3.48 10.42 -10.70
CA GLY A 64 -3.29 10.97 -9.36
C GLY A 64 -1.96 11.69 -9.19
N ASP A 65 -1.60 11.93 -7.94
CA ASP A 65 -0.41 12.70 -7.57
C ASP A 65 0.64 11.85 -6.88
N VAL A 66 1.88 12.21 -7.11
CA VAL A 66 3.04 11.63 -6.43
C VAL A 66 3.96 12.73 -5.89
N THR A 67 4.79 12.36 -4.94
CA THR A 67 5.91 13.18 -4.48
C THR A 67 7.18 12.64 -5.12
N TYR A 68 7.84 13.46 -5.91
CA TYR A 68 9.11 13.15 -6.52
C TYR A 68 10.08 14.33 -6.32
N GLN A 69 11.32 14.04 -5.89
CA GLN A 69 12.33 15.06 -5.54
C GLN A 69 11.81 16.14 -4.58
N GLY A 70 10.96 15.76 -3.63
CA GLY A 70 10.38 16.68 -2.65
C GLY A 70 9.23 17.56 -3.16
N LYS A 71 8.84 17.42 -4.42
CA LYS A 71 7.73 18.17 -5.02
C LYS A 71 6.54 17.24 -5.30
N ARG A 72 5.33 17.76 -5.08
CA ARG A 72 4.09 17.10 -5.50
C ARG A 72 3.83 17.42 -6.96
N MET A 73 3.57 16.41 -7.76
CA MET A 73 3.29 16.53 -9.20
C MET A 73 2.40 15.39 -9.69
N PRO A 74 1.80 15.50 -10.88
CA PRO A 74 1.05 14.40 -11.49
C PRO A 74 1.93 13.15 -11.64
N ALA A 75 1.33 11.98 -11.44
CA ALA A 75 2.05 10.72 -11.49
C ALA A 75 2.69 10.46 -12.85
N LEU A 76 1.99 10.80 -13.94
CA LEU A 76 2.49 10.64 -15.30
C LEU A 76 3.79 11.41 -15.54
N ASP A 77 3.82 12.68 -15.12
CA ASP A 77 4.99 13.56 -15.31
C ASP A 77 6.20 13.04 -14.51
N ALA A 78 5.95 12.63 -13.26
CA ALA A 78 7.00 12.07 -12.41
C ALA A 78 7.55 10.75 -12.96
N PHE A 79 6.70 9.90 -13.53
CA PHE A 79 7.10 8.63 -14.12
C PHE A 79 7.93 8.85 -15.38
N GLN A 80 7.55 9.81 -16.23
CA GLN A 80 8.34 10.20 -17.40
C GLN A 80 9.73 10.73 -16.99
N GLN A 81 9.80 11.63 -16.02
CA GLN A 81 11.06 12.18 -15.52
C GLN A 81 11.93 11.10 -14.84
N ALA A 82 11.31 10.19 -14.12
CA ALA A 82 12.00 9.10 -13.46
C ALA A 82 12.30 7.91 -14.40
N GLY A 83 11.80 7.89 -15.63
CA GLY A 83 11.92 6.76 -16.54
C GLY A 83 11.26 5.49 -16.01
N ILE A 84 10.08 5.62 -15.38
CA ILE A 84 9.25 4.52 -14.94
C ILE A 84 8.13 4.32 -15.96
N LYS A 85 7.85 3.08 -16.32
CA LYS A 85 6.74 2.76 -17.21
C LYS A 85 5.44 2.65 -16.41
N THR A 86 4.37 3.23 -16.96
CA THR A 86 3.01 2.98 -16.46
C THR A 86 2.58 1.56 -16.81
N VAL A 87 1.71 0.98 -16.00
CA VAL A 87 1.21 -0.39 -16.20
C VAL A 87 -0.30 -0.36 -16.28
N GLU A 88 -0.86 -1.03 -17.28
CA GLU A 88 -2.30 -1.20 -17.40
C GLU A 88 -2.77 -2.44 -16.61
N PRO A 89 -3.84 -2.30 -15.80
CA PRO A 89 -4.37 -3.42 -15.05
C PRO A 89 -5.07 -4.42 -15.97
N TYR A 90 -4.81 -5.69 -15.75
CA TYR A 90 -5.45 -6.79 -16.44
C TYR A 90 -6.04 -7.80 -15.45
N GLY A 91 -7.23 -8.28 -15.72
CA GLY A 91 -7.90 -9.28 -14.90
C GLY A 91 -8.08 -8.81 -13.45
N LYS A 92 -7.46 -9.52 -12.50
CA LYS A 92 -7.58 -9.25 -11.06
C LYS A 92 -6.55 -8.28 -10.49
N ASP A 93 -5.68 -7.70 -11.30
CA ASP A 93 -4.58 -6.87 -10.81
C ASP A 93 -5.04 -5.71 -9.93
N ALA A 94 -6.11 -5.03 -10.33
CA ALA A 94 -6.67 -3.93 -9.57
C ALA A 94 -6.99 -4.37 -8.12
N LEU A 95 -7.72 -5.45 -7.95
CA LEU A 95 -8.05 -5.96 -6.62
C LEU A 95 -6.80 -6.49 -5.89
N ALA A 96 -5.90 -7.14 -6.61
CA ALA A 96 -4.66 -7.67 -6.05
C ALA A 96 -3.74 -6.57 -5.51
N ILE A 97 -3.75 -5.37 -6.09
CA ILE A 97 -3.00 -4.21 -5.58
C ILE A 97 -3.68 -3.64 -4.34
N LEU A 98 -5.00 -3.47 -4.37
CA LEU A 98 -5.76 -2.75 -3.37
C LEU A 98 -5.91 -3.53 -2.05
N SER A 99 -6.22 -4.82 -2.14
CA SER A 99 -6.56 -5.65 -0.99
C SER A 99 -5.33 -6.08 -0.21
N THR A 100 -5.05 -5.38 0.89
CA THR A 100 -3.88 -5.63 1.73
C THR A 100 -4.02 -4.99 3.10
N ASN A 101 -3.26 -5.46 4.08
CA ASN A 101 -3.08 -4.84 5.39
C ASN A 101 -1.72 -4.13 5.53
N ALA A 102 -1.08 -3.81 4.41
CA ALA A 102 0.27 -3.23 4.41
C ALA A 102 0.36 -1.91 5.19
N THR A 103 -0.69 -1.11 5.19
CA THR A 103 -0.74 0.17 5.94
C THR A 103 -0.74 -0.08 7.44
N ALA A 104 -1.58 -1.00 7.91
CA ALA A 104 -1.62 -1.37 9.32
C ALA A 104 -0.29 -1.99 9.77
N SER A 105 0.31 -2.85 8.93
CA SER A 105 1.59 -3.51 9.22
C SER A 105 2.79 -2.54 9.19
N ALA A 106 2.75 -1.52 8.33
CA ALA A 106 3.80 -0.51 8.21
C ALA A 106 3.64 0.67 9.18
N SER A 107 2.48 0.80 9.83
CA SER A 107 2.28 1.80 10.88
C SER A 107 3.09 1.42 12.11
N PRO A 108 3.77 2.39 12.78
CA PRO A 108 4.40 2.07 14.05
C PRO A 108 3.33 1.50 14.98
N PRO A 109 3.60 0.38 15.65
CA PRO A 109 2.64 -0.19 16.61
C PRO A 109 2.27 0.92 17.58
N CYS A 110 0.97 1.16 17.78
CA CYS A 110 0.46 2.10 18.78
C CYS A 110 1.25 1.88 20.05
N LYS A 111 2.20 2.76 20.35
CA LYS A 111 3.14 2.75 21.50
C LYS A 111 3.03 1.51 22.42
N ALA A 112 3.08 0.33 21.85
CA ALA A 112 3.18 -0.88 22.61
C ALA A 112 4.60 -0.92 23.15
N LYS A 113 4.80 -0.49 24.37
CA LYS A 113 6.06 -0.62 25.12
C LYS A 113 6.50 -2.08 25.26
N ASN A 114 5.68 -3.03 24.78
CA ASN A 114 5.95 -4.45 24.74
C ASN A 114 5.16 -5.11 23.62
N TRP A 115 5.83 -5.78 22.68
CA TRP A 115 5.19 -6.56 21.63
C TRP A 115 4.25 -7.67 22.16
N ARG A 116 4.42 -8.09 23.41
CA ARG A 116 3.49 -9.01 24.13
C ARG A 116 2.10 -8.41 24.36
N SER A 117 1.96 -7.08 24.31
CA SER A 117 0.65 -6.42 24.48
C SER A 117 -0.10 -6.19 23.15
N SER A 118 0.54 -6.38 21.99
CA SER A 118 -0.14 -6.25 20.71
C SER A 118 -1.12 -7.39 20.43
N THR A 119 -0.88 -8.56 21.00
CA THR A 119 -1.82 -9.69 20.95
C THR A 119 -3.06 -9.42 21.82
N ALA A 120 -2.92 -8.62 22.88
CA ALA A 120 -4.03 -8.26 23.76
C ALA A 120 -4.94 -7.18 23.13
N CYS A 121 -4.42 -6.33 22.25
CA CYS A 121 -5.23 -5.30 21.58
C CYS A 121 -6.20 -5.90 20.54
N SER A 122 -5.84 -7.01 19.91
CA SER A 122 -6.71 -7.69 18.94
C SER A 122 -7.82 -8.54 19.59
N THR A 123 -7.66 -8.92 20.85
CA THR A 123 -8.65 -9.74 21.57
C THR A 123 -9.64 -8.93 22.40
N SER A 124 -9.34 -7.66 22.71
CA SER A 124 -10.21 -6.80 23.54
C SER A 124 -11.39 -6.16 22.80
N SER A 125 -11.48 -6.29 21.48
CA SER A 125 -12.55 -5.72 20.68
C SER A 125 -13.63 -6.71 20.23
N MET A 126 -13.58 -7.97 20.66
CA MET A 126 -14.69 -8.89 20.44
C MET A 126 -15.68 -8.80 21.62
N PRO A 127 -16.93 -8.36 21.38
CA PRO A 127 -17.94 -8.48 22.39
C PRO A 127 -18.19 -9.96 22.67
N SER A 128 -18.13 -10.35 23.95
CA SER A 128 -18.50 -11.69 24.39
C SER A 128 -19.91 -12.00 23.93
N ARG A 129 -20.08 -12.98 23.04
CA ARG A 129 -21.39 -13.54 22.74
C ARG A 129 -21.92 -14.14 24.06
N SER A 130 -22.89 -13.47 24.70
CA SER A 130 -23.68 -14.09 25.74
C SER A 130 -24.43 -15.27 25.13
N LYS A 131 -24.21 -16.44 25.68
CA LYS A 131 -25.03 -17.61 25.39
C LYS A 131 -26.41 -17.33 26.02
N ALA A 132 -27.42 -17.25 25.19
CA ALA A 132 -28.79 -17.51 25.58
C ALA A 132 -29.10 -18.97 25.33
#